data_388affbccc9202f7d4681764ecafe8cf
#
_entry.id   388affbccc9202f7d4681764ecafe8cf
#
_cell.length_a   1.000
_cell.length_b   1.000
_cell.length_c   1.000
_cell.angle_alpha   90.00
_cell.angle_beta   90.00
_cell.angle_gamma   90.00
#
_symmetry.space_group_name_H-M   'P 1'
#
loop_
_entity.id
_entity.type
_entity.pdbx_description
1 polymer ?
#
loop_
_entity_poly.entity_id
_entity_poly.type
_entity_poly.pdbx_seq_one_letter_code
_entity_poly.pdbx_strand_id
1 'polypeptide(L)'
;ENVSGSGMHFHISMYDKKGINLFSENNKGKINPNLLNAIGGLSQTMGESMLVFAPHANSWRRLVLGSYAPVRPNWGIDNRSVAFRIPSSSNKNRRIEHRVSGVDANPYLVALTVLSAIRYGMKNKIKPPEQTKGNAYKQKQNSNIKMPHDWSSAIIFAKKSKFLKETLGQDLHKAFIAIKEMEYQKVASTVSELDIDLYLNAIWFYFGIFQI
;
A
#
# COMPACT_ATOMS: atom_id res chain seq x y z
N GLU A 1 -10.77 19.21 1.53
CA GLU A 1 -11.48 17.95 1.29
C GLU A 1 -11.70 17.67 -0.20
N ASN A 2 -11.75 18.66 -1.07
CA ASN A 2 -12.07 18.52 -2.51
C ASN A 2 -10.83 18.48 -3.43
N VAL A 3 -9.64 18.20 -2.90
CA VAL A 3 -8.41 18.14 -3.69
C VAL A 3 -7.85 16.72 -3.71
N SER A 4 -7.14 16.38 -4.79
CA SER A 4 -6.50 15.08 -4.93
C SER A 4 -5.47 14.83 -3.83
N GLY A 5 -5.45 13.64 -3.27
CA GLY A 5 -4.44 13.24 -2.29
C GLY A 5 -3.06 13.14 -2.92
N SER A 6 -2.01 13.44 -2.13
CA SER A 6 -0.61 13.31 -2.55
C SER A 6 -0.09 11.89 -2.36
N GLY A 7 0.51 11.32 -3.42
CA GLY A 7 1.20 10.05 -3.40
C GLY A 7 2.72 10.21 -3.45
N MET A 8 3.43 9.30 -2.81
CA MET A 8 4.88 9.17 -2.93
C MET A 8 5.20 7.91 -3.76
N HIS A 9 5.66 8.11 -5.00
CA HIS A 9 5.98 6.99 -5.88
C HIS A 9 7.47 6.64 -5.81
N PHE A 10 7.76 5.39 -5.48
CA PHE A 10 9.11 4.87 -5.48
C PHE A 10 9.42 4.16 -6.79
N HIS A 11 10.50 4.58 -7.46
CA HIS A 11 11.02 3.91 -8.65
C HIS A 11 12.24 3.10 -8.26
N ILE A 12 12.20 1.79 -8.52
CA ILE A 12 13.24 0.86 -8.13
C ILE A 12 13.79 0.14 -9.36
N SER A 13 15.09 0.26 -9.57
CA SER A 13 15.89 -0.58 -10.46
C SER A 13 16.90 -1.38 -9.64
N MET A 14 17.25 -2.57 -10.10
CA MET A 14 18.25 -3.40 -9.44
C MET A 14 19.35 -3.77 -10.43
N TYR A 15 20.59 -3.67 -10.00
CA TYR A 15 21.76 -3.99 -10.81
C TYR A 15 22.62 -5.03 -10.10
N ASP A 16 23.26 -5.89 -10.90
CA ASP A 16 24.29 -6.77 -10.40
C ASP A 16 25.63 -6.02 -10.23
N LYS A 17 26.65 -6.74 -9.75
CA LYS A 17 28.00 -6.18 -9.56
C LYS A 17 28.67 -5.72 -10.86
N LYS A 18 28.19 -6.16 -12.02
CA LYS A 18 28.67 -5.78 -13.34
C LYS A 18 27.88 -4.61 -13.95
N GLY A 19 26.93 -4.04 -13.23
CA GLY A 19 26.08 -2.94 -13.70
C GLY A 19 24.98 -3.40 -14.67
N ILE A 20 24.66 -4.69 -14.70
CA ILE A 20 23.55 -5.22 -15.51
C ILE A 20 22.24 -5.10 -14.74
N ASN A 21 21.24 -4.46 -15.34
CA ASN A 21 19.93 -4.34 -14.74
C ASN A 21 19.23 -5.71 -14.66
N LEU A 22 18.96 -6.17 -13.44
CA LEU A 22 18.35 -7.47 -13.16
C LEU A 22 16.87 -7.56 -13.59
N PHE A 23 16.26 -6.43 -13.91
CA PHE A 23 14.88 -6.36 -14.44
C PHE A 23 14.81 -6.30 -15.95
N SER A 24 15.95 -6.19 -16.64
CA SER A 24 16.00 -6.18 -18.11
C SER A 24 15.36 -7.44 -18.68
N GLU A 25 14.67 -7.27 -19.81
CA GLU A 25 14.11 -8.39 -20.57
C GLU A 25 15.23 -9.36 -20.98
N ASN A 26 14.89 -10.63 -21.06
CA ASN A 26 15.80 -11.60 -21.62
C ASN A 26 15.86 -11.47 -23.15
N ASN A 27 16.81 -12.14 -23.79
CA ASN A 27 17.06 -12.10 -25.26
C ASN A 27 15.86 -12.50 -26.13
N LYS A 28 14.72 -12.89 -25.54
CA LYS A 28 13.48 -13.29 -26.23
C LYS A 28 12.35 -12.27 -26.08
N GLY A 29 12.62 -11.06 -25.57
CA GLY A 29 11.61 -10.02 -25.34
C GLY A 29 10.58 -10.36 -24.24
N LYS A 30 10.86 -11.36 -23.40
CA LYS A 30 9.98 -11.74 -22.30
C LYS A 30 10.35 -10.98 -21.03
N ILE A 31 9.33 -10.65 -20.24
CA ILE A 31 9.53 -10.04 -18.91
C ILE A 31 10.44 -10.94 -18.08
N ASN A 32 11.46 -10.32 -17.48
CA ASN A 32 12.45 -11.03 -16.67
C ASN A 32 11.79 -11.70 -15.45
N PRO A 33 12.07 -12.97 -15.14
CA PRO A 33 11.56 -13.64 -13.94
C PRO A 33 11.88 -12.91 -12.65
N ASN A 34 13.05 -12.25 -12.53
CA ASN A 34 13.41 -11.45 -11.36
C ASN A 34 12.44 -10.28 -11.14
N LEU A 35 12.06 -9.60 -12.23
CA LEU A 35 11.06 -8.53 -12.18
C LEU A 35 9.68 -9.06 -11.73
N LEU A 36 9.25 -10.19 -12.28
CA LEU A 36 7.99 -10.83 -11.89
C LEU A 36 8.02 -11.27 -10.43
N ASN A 37 9.11 -11.91 -9.98
CA ASN A 37 9.25 -12.33 -8.59
C ASN A 37 9.29 -11.14 -7.63
N ALA A 38 9.94 -10.03 -8.00
CA ALA A 38 9.94 -8.80 -7.23
C ALA A 38 8.50 -8.25 -7.05
N ILE A 39 7.73 -8.21 -8.14
CA ILE A 39 6.30 -7.82 -8.10
C ILE A 39 5.49 -8.82 -7.27
N GLY A 40 5.78 -10.11 -7.37
CA GLY A 40 5.16 -11.15 -6.56
C GLY A 40 5.34 -10.90 -5.06
N GLY A 41 6.56 -10.56 -4.64
CA GLY A 41 6.87 -10.22 -3.25
C GLY A 41 6.13 -8.96 -2.80
N LEU A 42 6.18 -7.90 -3.60
CA LEU A 42 5.46 -6.65 -3.33
C LEU A 42 3.95 -6.88 -3.19
N SER A 43 3.37 -7.69 -4.08
CA SER A 43 1.94 -8.00 -4.04
C SER A 43 1.57 -8.79 -2.79
N GLN A 44 2.34 -9.84 -2.47
CA GLN A 44 2.04 -10.73 -1.36
C GLN A 44 2.13 -10.02 0.00
N THR A 45 3.09 -9.11 0.16
CA THR A 45 3.33 -8.41 1.43
C THR A 45 2.58 -7.07 1.54
N MET A 46 1.87 -6.64 0.48
CA MET A 46 1.23 -5.32 0.46
C MET A 46 0.27 -5.11 1.64
N GLY A 47 -0.62 -6.08 1.90
CA GLY A 47 -1.61 -5.95 2.97
C GLY A 47 -0.98 -5.74 4.35
N GLU A 48 0.09 -6.50 4.64
CA GLU A 48 0.85 -6.39 5.89
C GLU A 48 1.62 -5.06 6.01
N SER A 49 1.98 -4.47 4.86
CA SER A 49 2.79 -3.26 4.77
C SER A 49 1.98 -1.96 4.72
N MET A 50 0.65 -2.05 4.63
CA MET A 50 -0.20 -0.86 4.46
C MET A 50 -0.04 0.16 5.58
N LEU A 51 0.22 -0.27 6.82
CA LEU A 51 0.48 0.66 7.93
C LEU A 51 1.76 1.50 7.73
N VAL A 52 2.75 0.97 7.00
CA VAL A 52 3.95 1.72 6.62
C VAL A 52 3.67 2.69 5.47
N PHE A 53 2.81 2.29 4.53
CA PHE A 53 2.50 3.08 3.33
C PHE A 53 1.42 4.14 3.54
N ALA A 54 0.54 3.90 4.52
CA ALA A 54 -0.57 4.78 4.90
C ALA A 54 -0.66 4.83 6.44
N PRO A 55 0.28 5.54 7.12
CA PRO A 55 0.51 5.42 8.55
C PRO A 55 -0.45 6.20 9.45
N HIS A 56 -1.29 7.06 8.91
CA HIS A 56 -2.13 7.99 9.67
C HIS A 56 -3.60 7.88 9.30
N ALA A 57 -4.49 8.35 10.16
CA ALA A 57 -5.93 8.40 9.88
C ALA A 57 -6.23 9.09 8.53
N ASN A 58 -5.55 10.23 8.27
CA ASN A 58 -5.72 10.97 7.02
C ASN A 58 -5.22 10.23 5.78
N SER A 59 -4.22 9.35 5.92
CA SER A 59 -3.68 8.55 4.80
C SER A 59 -4.77 7.68 4.16
N TRP A 60 -5.71 7.18 4.96
CA TRP A 60 -6.78 6.29 4.53
C TRP A 60 -7.88 6.99 3.73
N ARG A 61 -8.06 8.30 3.91
CA ARG A 61 -8.97 9.12 3.11
C ARG A 61 -8.57 9.18 1.64
N ARG A 62 -7.27 9.00 1.35
CA ARG A 62 -6.74 8.92 -0.02
C ARG A 62 -7.05 7.59 -0.70
N LEU A 63 -7.20 6.50 0.06
CA LEU A 63 -7.33 5.14 -0.44
C LEU A 63 -8.79 4.82 -0.84
N VAL A 64 -9.32 5.59 -1.77
CA VAL A 64 -10.69 5.44 -2.29
C VAL A 64 -10.64 4.97 -3.74
N LEU A 65 -11.56 4.08 -4.11
CA LEU A 65 -11.67 3.60 -5.50
C LEU A 65 -11.89 4.78 -6.46
N GLY A 66 -11.09 4.83 -7.52
CA GLY A 66 -11.16 5.92 -8.51
C GLY A 66 -10.26 7.12 -8.23
N SER A 67 -9.61 7.20 -7.06
CA SER A 67 -8.70 8.31 -6.68
C SER A 67 -7.28 8.18 -7.24
N TYR A 68 -7.01 7.22 -8.12
CA TYR A 68 -5.65 6.85 -8.57
C TYR A 68 -4.70 6.41 -7.45
N ALA A 69 -5.18 6.26 -6.21
CA ALA A 69 -4.48 5.60 -5.13
C ALA A 69 -4.80 4.10 -5.16
N PRO A 70 -3.80 3.22 -5.29
CA PRO A 70 -4.05 1.79 -5.42
C PRO A 70 -4.48 1.19 -4.08
N VAL A 71 -5.62 0.48 -4.10
CA VAL A 71 -6.18 -0.23 -2.94
C VAL A 71 -6.07 -1.75 -3.07
N ARG A 72 -5.43 -2.23 -4.13
CA ARG A 72 -5.31 -3.67 -4.45
C ARG A 72 -3.88 -4.02 -4.84
N PRO A 73 -3.40 -5.25 -4.54
CA PRO A 73 -2.05 -5.69 -4.83
C PRO A 73 -1.89 -6.13 -6.30
N ASN A 74 -2.24 -5.27 -7.24
CA ASN A 74 -2.22 -5.50 -8.67
C ASN A 74 -1.04 -4.83 -9.36
N TRP A 75 -0.73 -5.28 -10.57
CA TRP A 75 0.36 -4.76 -11.36
C TRP A 75 0.03 -4.69 -12.85
N GLY A 76 0.75 -3.86 -13.59
CA GLY A 76 0.58 -3.76 -15.04
C GLY A 76 1.68 -2.98 -15.72
N ILE A 77 1.82 -3.20 -17.03
CA ILE A 77 2.75 -2.45 -17.87
C ILE A 77 2.07 -1.14 -18.26
N ASP A 78 2.77 -0.05 -18.04
CA ASP A 78 2.35 1.33 -18.31
C ASP A 78 0.95 1.71 -17.84
N ASN A 79 0.50 1.08 -16.77
CA ASN A 79 -0.84 1.23 -16.21
C ASN A 79 -0.80 2.07 -14.92
N ARG A 80 -1.43 3.25 -14.92
CA ARG A 80 -1.45 4.16 -13.78
C ARG A 80 -2.53 3.85 -12.73
N SER A 81 -3.39 2.87 -12.99
CA SER A 81 -4.45 2.44 -12.06
C SER A 81 -4.05 1.28 -11.14
N VAL A 82 -2.80 0.77 -11.25
CA VAL A 82 -2.30 -0.36 -10.45
C VAL A 82 -1.35 0.07 -9.35
N ALA A 83 -1.13 -0.82 -8.37
CA ALA A 83 -0.18 -0.63 -7.27
C ALA A 83 1.28 -0.66 -7.73
N PHE A 84 1.62 -1.60 -8.61
CA PHE A 84 2.97 -1.83 -9.10
C PHE A 84 2.99 -1.69 -10.63
N ARG A 85 3.44 -0.53 -11.08
CA ARG A 85 3.53 -0.24 -12.51
C ARG A 85 4.93 -0.57 -13.02
N ILE A 86 5.01 -1.19 -14.19
CA ILE A 86 6.23 -1.26 -14.98
C ILE A 86 6.15 -0.13 -16.01
N PRO A 87 6.84 1.01 -15.82
CA PRO A 87 6.79 2.10 -16.78
C PRO A 87 7.36 1.69 -18.14
N SER A 88 6.80 2.24 -19.22
CA SER A 88 7.40 2.14 -20.53
C SER A 88 8.81 2.75 -20.50
N SER A 89 9.80 1.98 -20.89
CA SER A 89 11.21 2.39 -20.86
C SER A 89 12.06 1.47 -21.74
N SER A 90 13.26 1.92 -22.09
CA SER A 90 14.26 1.03 -22.68
C SER A 90 14.60 -0.10 -21.72
N ASN A 91 15.11 -1.20 -22.26
CA ASN A 91 15.46 -2.38 -21.47
C ASN A 91 16.50 -2.05 -20.38
N LYS A 92 17.47 -1.18 -20.68
CA LYS A 92 18.48 -0.71 -19.72
C LYS A 92 17.87 0.02 -18.51
N ASN A 93 16.74 0.71 -18.71
CA ASN A 93 16.08 1.52 -17.69
C ASN A 93 14.83 0.83 -17.09
N ARG A 94 14.72 -0.49 -17.22
CA ARG A 94 13.60 -1.26 -16.69
C ARG A 94 13.54 -1.11 -15.17
N ARG A 95 12.33 -0.82 -14.65
CA ARG A 95 12.11 -0.54 -13.23
C ARG A 95 10.68 -0.85 -12.80
N ILE A 96 10.47 -0.93 -11.52
CA ILE A 96 9.15 -0.98 -10.88
C ILE A 96 8.86 0.40 -10.30
N GLU A 97 7.66 0.90 -10.52
CA GLU A 97 7.09 2.06 -9.83
C GLU A 97 6.11 1.55 -8.78
N HIS A 98 6.48 1.65 -7.50
CA HIS A 98 5.60 1.41 -6.37
C HIS A 98 4.77 2.67 -6.12
N ARG A 99 3.43 2.54 -6.16
CA ARG A 99 2.50 3.67 -6.18
C ARG A 99 1.60 3.78 -4.94
N VAL A 100 1.81 2.91 -3.95
CA VAL A 100 0.89 2.75 -2.80
C VAL A 100 1.08 3.84 -1.75
N SER A 101 2.33 4.18 -1.44
CA SER A 101 2.66 5.08 -0.33
C SER A 101 2.09 6.48 -0.49
N GLY A 102 1.63 7.06 0.60
CA GLY A 102 1.32 8.47 0.72
C GLY A 102 2.58 9.31 0.94
N VAL A 103 2.49 10.62 0.66
CA VAL A 103 3.58 11.58 0.91
C VAL A 103 3.84 11.76 2.42
N ASP A 104 2.86 11.42 3.25
CA ASP A 104 2.88 11.45 4.70
C ASP A 104 3.54 10.21 5.35
N ALA A 105 3.91 9.21 4.53
CA ALA A 105 4.65 8.05 5.00
C ALA A 105 6.15 8.36 5.18
N ASN A 106 6.78 7.73 6.18
CA ASN A 106 8.22 7.86 6.39
C ASN A 106 8.99 7.21 5.22
N PRO A 107 9.77 7.97 4.42
CA PRO A 107 10.40 7.47 3.21
C PRO A 107 11.45 6.37 3.48
N TYR A 108 12.10 6.39 4.62
CA TYR A 108 13.09 5.37 5.00
C TYR A 108 12.40 4.03 5.32
N LEU A 109 11.29 4.05 6.05
CA LEU A 109 10.51 2.85 6.34
C LEU A 109 9.87 2.30 5.06
N VAL A 110 9.36 3.17 4.18
CA VAL A 110 8.83 2.77 2.87
C VAL A 110 9.91 2.10 2.03
N ALA A 111 11.09 2.72 1.90
CA ALA A 111 12.20 2.16 1.13
C ALA A 111 12.64 0.81 1.70
N LEU A 112 12.83 0.69 3.01
CA LEU A 112 13.18 -0.56 3.68
C LEU A 112 12.14 -1.65 3.40
N THR A 113 10.87 -1.34 3.57
CA THR A 113 9.77 -2.31 3.37
C THR A 113 9.67 -2.76 1.92
N VAL A 114 9.75 -1.83 0.96
CA VAL A 114 9.69 -2.12 -0.48
C VAL A 114 10.88 -2.99 -0.91
N LEU A 115 12.11 -2.65 -0.49
CA LEU A 115 13.30 -3.43 -0.83
C LEU A 115 13.27 -4.82 -0.19
N SER A 116 12.80 -4.93 1.05
CA SER A 116 12.62 -6.23 1.73
C SER A 116 11.56 -7.09 1.04
N ALA A 117 10.46 -6.51 0.57
CA ALA A 117 9.42 -7.21 -0.18
C ALA A 117 9.94 -7.73 -1.53
N ILE A 118 10.70 -6.91 -2.26
CA ILE A 118 11.39 -7.31 -3.51
C ILE A 118 12.33 -8.49 -3.25
N ARG A 119 13.22 -8.35 -2.24
CA ARG A 119 14.15 -9.41 -1.85
C ARG A 119 13.41 -10.70 -1.47
N TYR A 120 12.35 -10.58 -0.67
CA TYR A 120 11.51 -11.71 -0.28
C TYR A 120 10.91 -12.42 -1.48
N GLY A 121 10.34 -11.67 -2.42
CA GLY A 121 9.76 -12.21 -3.65
C GLY A 121 10.78 -12.91 -4.55
N MET A 122 11.93 -12.29 -4.76
CA MET A 122 13.01 -12.86 -5.58
C MET A 122 13.62 -14.11 -4.93
N LYS A 123 13.90 -14.10 -3.63
CA LYS A 123 14.45 -15.23 -2.88
C LYS A 123 13.53 -16.45 -2.92
N ASN A 124 12.23 -16.22 -2.76
CA ASN A 124 11.22 -17.29 -2.69
C ASN A 124 10.56 -17.58 -4.06
N LYS A 125 11.02 -16.93 -5.14
CA LYS A 125 10.48 -17.09 -6.51
C LYS A 125 8.95 -16.93 -6.57
N ILE A 126 8.43 -15.93 -5.86
CA ILE A 126 6.99 -15.69 -5.73
C ILE A 126 6.45 -15.19 -7.07
N LYS A 127 5.42 -15.85 -7.57
CA LYS A 127 4.73 -15.42 -8.79
C LYS A 127 3.78 -14.26 -8.46
N PRO A 128 3.75 -13.19 -9.26
CA PRO A 128 2.77 -12.12 -9.09
C PRO A 128 1.36 -12.62 -9.42
N PRO A 129 0.31 -11.90 -8.98
CA PRO A 129 -1.03 -12.10 -9.51
C PRO A 129 -1.06 -11.86 -11.02
N GLU A 130 -2.18 -12.18 -11.65
CA GLU A 130 -2.37 -11.95 -13.08
C GLU A 130 -2.21 -10.46 -13.41
N GLN A 131 -1.58 -10.19 -14.59
CA GLN A 131 -1.35 -8.82 -15.05
C GLN A 131 -2.67 -8.11 -15.32
N THR A 132 -2.85 -6.94 -14.75
CA THR A 132 -4.00 -6.07 -15.01
C THR A 132 -3.84 -5.35 -16.35
N LYS A 133 -4.76 -5.60 -17.27
CA LYS A 133 -4.87 -4.89 -18.56
C LYS A 133 -6.05 -3.92 -18.49
N GLY A 134 -5.84 -2.66 -18.91
CA GLY A 134 -6.86 -1.63 -18.85
C GLY A 134 -7.12 -1.08 -17.44
N ASN A 135 -8.31 -0.54 -17.19
CA ASN A 135 -8.61 0.15 -15.93
C ASN A 135 -8.82 -0.85 -14.77
N ALA A 136 -7.91 -0.83 -13.80
CA ALA A 136 -7.93 -1.71 -12.63
C ALA A 136 -9.18 -1.53 -11.74
N TYR A 137 -9.77 -0.35 -11.72
CA TYR A 137 -10.95 -0.07 -10.88
C TYR A 137 -12.22 -0.77 -11.37
N LYS A 138 -12.28 -1.09 -12.68
CA LYS A 138 -13.42 -1.79 -13.30
C LYS A 138 -13.30 -3.32 -13.25
N GLN A 139 -12.16 -3.84 -12.80
CA GLN A 139 -11.92 -5.28 -12.77
C GLN A 139 -12.26 -5.89 -11.41
N LYS A 140 -12.80 -7.12 -11.42
CA LYS A 140 -12.96 -7.90 -10.19
C LYS A 140 -11.58 -8.26 -9.63
N GLN A 141 -11.47 -8.31 -8.32
CA GLN A 141 -10.24 -8.73 -7.66
C GLN A 141 -10.12 -10.26 -7.78
N ASN A 142 -9.12 -10.73 -8.52
CA ASN A 142 -8.78 -12.16 -8.63
C ASN A 142 -7.59 -12.54 -7.74
N SER A 143 -7.44 -11.87 -6.60
CA SER A 143 -6.33 -12.12 -5.66
C SER A 143 -6.87 -12.54 -4.31
N ASN A 144 -6.35 -13.66 -3.77
CA ASN A 144 -6.62 -14.12 -2.41
C ASN A 144 -5.83 -13.35 -1.35
N ILE A 145 -5.08 -12.32 -1.74
CA ILE A 145 -4.29 -11.48 -0.83
C ILE A 145 -5.24 -10.59 -0.05
N LYS A 146 -5.25 -10.78 1.27
CA LYS A 146 -6.07 -9.98 2.17
C LYS A 146 -5.49 -8.57 2.30
N MET A 147 -6.35 -7.56 2.20
CA MET A 147 -6.01 -6.16 2.35
C MET A 147 -6.77 -5.57 3.54
N PRO A 148 -6.13 -4.73 4.36
CA PRO A 148 -6.86 -3.93 5.32
C PRO A 148 -7.73 -2.90 4.58
N HIS A 149 -8.87 -2.55 5.14
CA HIS A 149 -9.83 -1.62 4.56
C HIS A 149 -9.83 -0.25 5.25
N ASP A 150 -9.21 -0.16 6.42
CA ASP A 150 -9.08 1.06 7.23
C ASP A 150 -7.79 1.05 8.05
N TRP A 151 -7.56 2.16 8.77
CA TRP A 151 -6.36 2.33 9.60
C TRP A 151 -6.31 1.33 10.77
N SER A 152 -7.43 1.03 11.40
CA SER A 152 -7.53 0.07 12.49
C SER A 152 -7.13 -1.34 12.04
N SER A 153 -7.71 -1.81 10.93
CA SER A 153 -7.35 -3.10 10.36
C SER A 153 -5.89 -3.16 9.89
N ALA A 154 -5.32 -2.05 9.39
CA ALA A 154 -3.91 -2.00 9.03
C ALA A 154 -2.98 -2.17 10.23
N ILE A 155 -3.33 -1.61 11.39
CA ILE A 155 -2.59 -1.81 12.64
C ILE A 155 -2.60 -3.31 13.01
N ILE A 156 -3.76 -3.97 12.92
CA ILE A 156 -3.90 -5.40 13.22
C ILE A 156 -3.06 -6.25 12.25
N PHE A 157 -3.09 -5.94 10.95
CA PHE A 157 -2.29 -6.64 9.94
C PHE A 157 -0.80 -6.50 10.21
N ALA A 158 -0.32 -5.27 10.44
CA ALA A 158 1.08 -4.99 10.72
C ALA A 158 1.55 -5.65 12.03
N LYS A 159 0.73 -5.62 13.09
CA LYS A 159 1.03 -6.24 14.40
C LYS A 159 1.25 -7.74 14.29
N LYS A 160 0.46 -8.44 13.45
CA LYS A 160 0.53 -9.88 13.21
C LYS A 160 1.57 -10.28 12.15
N SER A 161 2.15 -9.32 11.44
CA SER A 161 3.02 -9.57 10.31
C SER A 161 4.39 -10.11 10.74
N LYS A 162 4.70 -11.33 10.32
CA LYS A 162 6.06 -11.88 10.42
C LYS A 162 7.02 -11.14 9.49
N PHE A 163 6.57 -10.81 8.28
CA PHE A 163 7.37 -10.07 7.30
C PHE A 163 7.82 -8.71 7.83
N LEU A 164 6.91 -7.90 8.39
CA LEU A 164 7.30 -6.60 8.96
C LEU A 164 8.19 -6.74 10.18
N LYS A 165 7.93 -7.72 11.05
CA LYS A 165 8.79 -8.00 12.20
C LYS A 165 10.22 -8.37 11.80
N GLU A 166 10.39 -9.16 10.75
CA GLU A 166 11.71 -9.49 10.19
C GLU A 166 12.35 -8.29 9.48
N THR A 167 11.56 -7.46 8.81
CA THR A 167 12.01 -6.29 8.05
C THR A 167 12.49 -5.17 8.97
N LEU A 168 11.73 -4.83 10.00
CA LEU A 168 12.01 -3.73 10.93
C LEU A 168 12.91 -4.18 12.10
N GLY A 169 12.99 -5.46 12.36
CA GLY A 169 13.52 -5.99 13.61
C GLY A 169 12.51 -5.89 14.76
N GLN A 170 12.72 -6.68 15.80
CA GLN A 170 11.74 -6.86 16.87
C GLN A 170 11.41 -5.56 17.60
N ASP A 171 12.44 -4.78 17.97
CA ASP A 171 12.27 -3.60 18.81
C ASP A 171 11.60 -2.45 18.05
N LEU A 172 12.06 -2.15 16.82
CA LEU A 172 11.44 -1.11 16.01
C LEU A 172 10.01 -1.49 15.62
N HIS A 173 9.76 -2.76 15.27
CA HIS A 173 8.40 -3.23 14.99
C HIS A 173 7.47 -3.02 16.19
N LYS A 174 7.89 -3.42 17.40
CA LYS A 174 7.12 -3.24 18.64
C LYS A 174 6.85 -1.77 18.93
N ALA A 175 7.86 -0.91 18.82
CA ALA A 175 7.73 0.53 19.03
C ALA A 175 6.80 1.17 17.99
N PHE A 176 6.95 0.81 16.72
CA PHE A 176 6.11 1.31 15.63
C PHE A 176 4.62 0.97 15.86
N ILE A 177 4.31 -0.28 16.21
CA ILE A 177 2.94 -0.70 16.50
C ILE A 177 2.38 0.04 17.71
N ALA A 178 3.14 0.14 18.81
CA ALA A 178 2.69 0.83 20.03
C ALA A 178 2.35 2.32 19.77
N ILE A 179 3.18 3.01 18.99
CA ILE A 179 2.93 4.39 18.58
C ILE A 179 1.64 4.49 17.77
N LYS A 180 1.44 3.59 16.80
CA LYS A 180 0.24 3.63 15.94
C LYS A 180 -1.04 3.25 16.67
N GLU A 181 -0.97 2.33 17.62
CA GLU A 181 -2.10 2.02 18.53
C GLU A 181 -2.45 3.23 19.40
N MET A 182 -1.46 3.92 19.97
CA MET A 182 -1.67 5.14 20.77
C MET A 182 -2.27 6.28 19.95
N GLU A 183 -1.73 6.53 18.73
CA GLU A 183 -2.26 7.54 17.82
C GLU A 183 -3.73 7.22 17.44
N TYR A 184 -4.02 5.96 17.14
CA TYR A 184 -5.38 5.51 16.83
C TYR A 184 -6.34 5.76 18.00
N GLN A 185 -5.96 5.37 19.22
CA GLN A 185 -6.78 5.61 20.41
C GLN A 185 -7.07 7.09 20.62
N LYS A 186 -6.04 7.94 20.47
CA LYS A 186 -6.19 9.39 20.60
C LYS A 186 -7.18 9.96 19.58
N VAL A 187 -7.08 9.57 18.31
CA VAL A 187 -8.00 10.02 17.26
C VAL A 187 -9.41 9.52 17.52
N ALA A 188 -9.57 8.23 17.85
CA ALA A 188 -10.86 7.59 18.05
C ALA A 188 -11.60 8.08 19.31
N SER A 189 -10.89 8.58 20.32
CA SER A 189 -11.49 9.12 21.55
C SER A 189 -11.73 10.63 21.50
N THR A 190 -11.30 11.32 20.44
CA THR A 190 -11.46 12.76 20.33
C THR A 190 -12.76 13.08 19.61
N VAL A 191 -13.68 13.78 20.27
CA VAL A 191 -14.90 14.31 19.65
C VAL A 191 -14.51 15.40 18.65
N SER A 192 -14.91 15.24 17.41
CA SER A 192 -14.64 16.19 16.33
C SER A 192 -15.83 17.13 16.09
N GLU A 193 -15.61 18.25 15.41
CA GLU A 193 -16.70 19.13 14.95
C GLU A 193 -17.71 18.36 14.09
N LEU A 194 -17.24 17.41 13.30
CA LEU A 194 -18.09 16.56 12.46
C LEU A 194 -19.03 15.69 13.31
N ASP A 195 -18.58 15.15 14.46
CA ASP A 195 -19.44 14.39 15.36
C ASP A 195 -20.55 15.28 15.92
N ILE A 196 -20.22 16.53 16.26
CA ILE A 196 -21.19 17.52 16.73
C ILE A 196 -22.21 17.84 15.63
N ASP A 197 -21.73 18.12 14.41
CA ASP A 197 -22.59 18.47 13.27
C ASP A 197 -23.53 17.32 12.88
N LEU A 198 -23.05 16.09 12.95
CA LEU A 198 -23.85 14.92 12.57
C LEU A 198 -24.84 14.50 13.65
N TYR A 199 -24.47 14.60 14.93
CA TYR A 199 -25.21 13.92 15.98
C TYR A 199 -25.90 14.87 16.98
N LEU A 200 -25.45 16.11 17.13
CA LEU A 200 -26.08 17.05 18.07
C LEU A 200 -27.57 17.29 17.75
N ASN A 201 -27.90 17.46 16.47
CA ASN A 201 -29.28 17.67 16.04
C ASN A 201 -30.10 16.37 15.95
N ALA A 202 -29.46 15.21 15.82
CA ALA A 202 -30.15 13.93 15.76
C ALA A 202 -30.81 13.55 17.12
N ILE A 203 -30.23 13.98 18.22
CA ILE A 203 -30.74 13.71 19.57
C ILE A 203 -32.06 14.48 19.81
N TRP A 204 -32.21 15.70 19.28
CA TRP A 204 -33.41 16.51 19.44
C TRP A 204 -34.62 15.96 18.67
N PHE A 205 -34.43 15.27 17.58
CA PHE A 205 -35.52 14.66 16.80
C PHE A 205 -36.19 13.50 17.58
N TYR A 206 -35.48 12.80 18.44
CA TYR A 206 -36.04 11.73 19.28
C TYR A 206 -36.77 12.27 20.52
N PHE A 207 -36.36 13.40 21.07
CA PHE A 207 -37.05 14.01 22.23
C PHE A 207 -38.34 14.77 21.84
N GLY A 208 -38.45 15.24 20.60
CA GLY A 208 -39.63 15.90 20.08
C GLY A 208 -40.83 14.98 19.78
N ILE A 209 -40.63 13.66 19.76
CA ILE A 209 -41.68 12.68 19.51
C ILE A 209 -42.32 12.14 20.78
N PHE A 210 -41.79 12.45 21.93
CA PHE A 210 -42.32 12.00 23.23
C PHE A 210 -43.00 13.12 24.08
N GLN A 211 -43.44 14.24 23.46
CA GLN A 211 -44.37 15.15 24.07
C GLN A 211 -45.76 14.94 23.43
N ILE A 212 -46.45 13.90 23.90
CA ILE A 212 -47.93 13.77 23.87
C ILE A 212 -48.37 13.45 25.29
#